data_e6e2026b6e34a06435a81b24f932aa21
#
_entry.id   e6e2026b6e34a06435a81b24f932aa21
#
_cell.length_a   1.000
_cell.length_b   1.000
_cell.length_c   1.000
_cell.angle_alpha   90.00
_cell.angle_beta   90.00
_cell.angle_gamma   90.00
#
_symmetry.space_group_name_H-M   'P 1'
#
loop_
_entity.id
_entity.type
_entity.pdbx_description
1 polymer ?
#
loop_
_entity_poly.entity_id
_entity_poly.type
_entity_poly.pdbx_seq_one_letter_code
_entity_poly.pdbx_strand_id
1 'polypeptide(L)'
;MHLDLATTSMLAGMALNETPDLSTLPPDEARLVFSEINRSMPPGPQNVVSNDLEIPVDGASIRARVLTPSSRAKRLITYFHGGGWVIGNIDDYDAVGRHLAETCEAVVVMVDYRKAPEHPFPTPLNDCYSALEWIDKNRATVGGDSLPLVVAGDSAGGNLATVVAMRARDEDGPHIDLQALVYPVTDGAMSGSSWGDDDKQLFLTSDLMAHFWAHYADPASRLDPMASPLHAKSLHNLPPAVVLTAEFDILVDEGQAYVEKLRASGVSVSHKNFLQQMHGFFAMPAALPAAGKAMAWLAQEMDRHLTPTERKDVVVVGAGFSGMYQLHKLREQGLSVQVFERGSDVGGTWYWNRYPGARVDIESMAYSFSFSDDL
;
A
#
# COMPACT_ATOMS: atom_id res chain seq x y z
N MET A 1 0.93 28.10 -4.50
CA MET A 1 1.51 26.89 -3.84
C MET A 1 1.43 27.05 -2.33
N HIS A 2 0.90 26.05 -1.60
CA HIS A 2 0.90 26.01 -0.13
C HIS A 2 1.35 24.63 0.35
N LEU A 3 2.67 24.40 0.31
CA LEU A 3 3.30 23.25 0.95
C LEU A 3 3.17 23.38 2.49
N ASP A 4 3.19 22.25 3.20
CA ASP A 4 3.31 22.30 4.65
C ASP A 4 4.68 22.84 5.10
N LEU A 5 4.78 23.26 6.36
CA LEU A 5 5.97 23.88 6.88
C LEU A 5 7.20 22.96 6.85
N ALA A 6 7.00 21.65 7.13
CA ALA A 6 8.10 20.70 7.15
C ALA A 6 8.67 20.48 5.74
N THR A 7 7.80 20.30 4.75
CA THR A 7 8.18 20.17 3.34
C THR A 7 8.87 21.43 2.83
N THR A 8 8.32 22.62 3.15
CA THR A 8 8.93 23.90 2.78
C THR A 8 10.33 24.06 3.39
N SER A 9 10.49 23.73 4.67
CA SER A 9 11.78 23.81 5.36
C SER A 9 12.81 22.86 4.78
N MET A 10 12.41 21.66 4.41
CA MET A 10 13.28 20.66 3.82
C MET A 10 13.79 21.10 2.43
N LEU A 11 12.89 21.57 1.56
CA LEU A 11 13.26 22.07 0.23
C LEU A 11 14.20 23.29 0.34
N ALA A 12 13.92 24.20 1.28
CA ALA A 12 14.83 25.33 1.54
C ALA A 12 16.20 24.86 2.02
N GLY A 13 16.26 23.82 2.86
CA GLY A 13 17.52 23.22 3.30
C GLY A 13 18.31 22.59 2.13
N MET A 14 17.64 21.88 1.23
CA MET A 14 18.27 21.32 0.02
C MET A 14 18.86 22.42 -0.88
N ALA A 15 18.11 23.50 -1.08
CA ALA A 15 18.59 24.64 -1.87
C ALA A 15 19.79 25.33 -1.22
N LEU A 16 19.79 25.49 0.11
CA LEU A 16 20.91 26.10 0.84
C LEU A 16 22.17 25.24 0.83
N ASN A 17 22.03 23.92 0.78
CA ASN A 17 23.14 22.97 0.73
C ASN A 17 23.65 22.71 -0.70
N GLU A 18 23.13 23.44 -1.69
CA GLU A 18 23.49 23.29 -3.11
C GLU A 18 23.44 21.81 -3.57
N THR A 19 22.38 21.10 -3.16
CA THR A 19 22.20 19.69 -3.54
C THR A 19 22.25 19.56 -5.06
N PRO A 20 23.12 18.70 -5.63
CA PRO A 20 23.25 18.58 -7.07
C PRO A 20 21.96 18.16 -7.75
N ASP A 21 21.70 18.70 -8.93
CA ASP A 21 20.60 18.24 -9.79
C ASP A 21 20.94 16.86 -10.37
N LEU A 22 20.24 15.85 -9.90
CA LEU A 22 20.47 14.45 -10.30
C LEU A 22 20.24 14.21 -11.80
N SER A 23 19.46 15.06 -12.49
CA SER A 23 19.23 14.95 -13.93
C SER A 23 20.48 15.27 -14.77
N THR A 24 21.43 15.98 -14.19
CA THR A 24 22.69 16.37 -14.85
C THR A 24 23.86 15.43 -14.57
N LEU A 25 23.69 14.49 -13.63
CA LEU A 25 24.74 13.58 -13.19
C LEU A 25 24.72 12.24 -13.95
N PRO A 26 25.89 11.63 -14.21
CA PRO A 26 25.94 10.24 -14.58
C PRO A 26 25.26 9.35 -13.54
N PRO A 27 24.67 8.19 -13.92
CA PRO A 27 23.93 7.32 -13.00
C PRO A 27 24.71 6.92 -11.75
N ASP A 28 26.00 6.62 -11.87
CA ASP A 28 26.85 6.24 -10.73
C ASP A 28 27.03 7.38 -9.73
N GLU A 29 27.22 8.60 -10.21
CA GLU A 29 27.33 9.77 -9.34
C GLU A 29 25.97 10.11 -8.72
N ALA A 30 24.89 10.03 -9.48
CA ALA A 30 23.53 10.24 -8.98
C ALA A 30 23.18 9.24 -7.85
N ARG A 31 23.58 7.96 -7.98
CA ARG A 31 23.43 6.94 -6.93
C ARG A 31 24.20 7.30 -5.67
N LEU A 32 25.44 7.77 -5.78
CA LEU A 32 26.25 8.18 -4.63
C LEU A 32 25.64 9.37 -3.89
N VAL A 33 25.21 10.42 -4.61
CA VAL A 33 24.53 11.57 -4.02
C VAL A 33 23.25 11.15 -3.32
N PHE A 34 22.42 10.34 -3.97
CA PHE A 34 21.17 9.86 -3.39
C PHE A 34 21.41 9.03 -2.11
N SER A 35 22.39 8.12 -2.13
CA SER A 35 22.76 7.33 -0.95
C SER A 35 23.31 8.18 0.17
N GLU A 36 24.09 9.24 -0.11
CA GLU A 36 24.61 10.15 0.91
C GLU A 36 23.50 10.93 1.60
N ILE A 37 22.51 11.43 0.83
CA ILE A 37 21.32 12.09 1.37
C ILE A 37 20.57 11.14 2.32
N ASN A 38 20.31 9.90 1.91
CA ASN A 38 19.56 8.95 2.71
C ASN A 38 20.33 8.51 3.98
N ARG A 39 21.65 8.33 3.91
CA ARG A 39 22.49 8.03 5.08
C ARG A 39 22.53 9.15 6.12
N SER A 40 22.33 10.39 5.70
CA SER A 40 22.25 11.54 6.61
C SER A 40 20.93 11.60 7.38
N MET A 41 19.90 10.85 6.95
CA MET A 41 18.61 10.81 7.60
C MET A 41 18.64 9.93 8.87
N PRO A 42 17.82 10.24 9.88
CA PRO A 42 17.70 9.37 11.04
C PRO A 42 17.27 7.94 10.64
N PRO A 43 17.82 6.92 11.29
CA PRO A 43 17.43 5.54 11.02
C PRO A 43 15.97 5.31 11.43
N GLY A 44 15.33 4.30 10.82
CA GLY A 44 13.98 3.86 11.18
C GLY A 44 13.91 3.18 12.55
N PRO A 45 12.74 2.66 12.94
CA PRO A 45 12.53 1.95 14.22
C PRO A 45 13.56 0.82 14.45
N GLN A 46 14.25 0.87 15.59
CA GLN A 46 15.34 -0.07 15.91
C GLN A 46 14.87 -1.41 16.50
N ASN A 47 13.60 -1.48 16.89
CA ASN A 47 12.95 -2.71 17.37
C ASN A 47 12.52 -3.66 16.24
N VAL A 48 12.67 -3.27 14.98
CA VAL A 48 12.46 -4.13 13.81
C VAL A 48 13.67 -5.02 13.60
N VAL A 49 13.46 -6.33 13.54
CA VAL A 49 14.52 -7.29 13.21
C VAL A 49 14.79 -7.25 11.70
N SER A 50 16.05 -7.22 11.32
CA SER A 50 16.50 -7.15 9.92
C SER A 50 17.39 -8.32 9.59
N ASN A 51 17.09 -9.02 8.48
CA ASN A 51 17.90 -10.10 7.95
C ASN A 51 18.01 -9.96 6.43
N ASP A 52 19.22 -9.97 5.91
CA ASP A 52 19.45 -9.96 4.46
C ASP A 52 19.55 -11.40 3.93
N LEU A 53 19.04 -11.60 2.72
CA LEU A 53 19.09 -12.87 1.99
C LEU A 53 19.32 -12.61 0.50
N GLU A 54 19.65 -13.69 -0.22
CA GLU A 54 19.85 -13.68 -1.67
C GLU A 54 18.69 -14.40 -2.34
N ILE A 55 18.12 -13.79 -3.37
CA ILE A 55 17.07 -14.37 -4.20
C ILE A 55 17.63 -14.67 -5.58
N PRO A 56 17.57 -15.93 -6.07
CA PRO A 56 17.98 -16.27 -7.42
C PRO A 56 17.02 -15.64 -8.44
N VAL A 57 17.59 -14.99 -9.44
CA VAL A 57 16.90 -14.42 -10.61
C VAL A 57 17.57 -14.88 -11.88
N ASP A 58 17.01 -14.57 -13.05
CA ASP A 58 17.61 -14.97 -14.32
C ASP A 58 19.03 -14.39 -14.48
N GLY A 59 20.01 -15.29 -14.61
CA GLY A 59 21.42 -14.99 -14.81
C GLY A 59 22.15 -14.34 -13.62
N ALA A 60 21.51 -14.22 -12.42
CA ALA A 60 22.08 -13.56 -11.26
C ALA A 60 21.46 -14.01 -9.92
N SER A 61 21.92 -13.38 -8.84
CA SER A 61 21.26 -13.34 -7.54
C SER A 61 21.11 -11.86 -7.13
N ILE A 62 20.01 -11.52 -6.50
CA ILE A 62 19.75 -10.17 -5.99
C ILE A 62 19.54 -10.20 -4.48
N ARG A 63 19.96 -9.13 -3.82
CA ARG A 63 19.74 -8.98 -2.38
C ARG A 63 18.26 -8.72 -2.08
N ALA A 64 17.81 -9.25 -0.95
CA ALA A 64 16.55 -8.83 -0.35
C ALA A 64 16.73 -8.68 1.16
N ARG A 65 16.00 -7.76 1.76
CA ARG A 65 16.01 -7.51 3.21
C ARG A 65 14.65 -7.83 3.79
N VAL A 66 14.63 -8.77 4.75
CA VAL A 66 13.45 -9.13 5.52
C VAL A 66 13.42 -8.29 6.79
N LEU A 67 12.39 -7.50 6.96
CA LEU A 67 12.14 -6.66 8.13
C LEU A 67 10.92 -7.20 8.87
N THR A 68 11.15 -7.67 10.10
CA THR A 68 10.10 -8.26 10.94
C THR A 68 9.72 -7.28 12.04
N PRO A 69 8.43 -6.92 12.18
CA PRO A 69 7.97 -5.97 13.20
C PRO A 69 8.11 -6.55 14.61
N SER A 70 8.10 -5.67 15.61
CA SER A 70 8.08 -6.08 17.02
C SER A 70 6.74 -6.69 17.44
N SER A 71 5.65 -6.33 16.77
CA SER A 71 4.32 -6.87 16.97
C SER A 71 4.10 -8.13 16.14
N ARG A 72 2.97 -8.84 16.38
CA ARG A 72 2.55 -9.93 15.50
C ARG A 72 2.20 -9.39 14.12
N ALA A 73 2.88 -9.88 13.10
CA ALA A 73 2.60 -9.50 11.72
C ALA A 73 1.20 -9.97 11.27
N LYS A 74 0.51 -9.12 10.52
CA LYS A 74 -0.82 -9.36 9.93
C LYS A 74 -0.77 -9.61 8.43
N ARG A 75 0.36 -9.26 7.78
CA ARG A 75 0.55 -9.35 6.32
C ARG A 75 2.02 -9.50 5.96
N LEU A 76 2.25 -9.98 4.73
CA LEU A 76 3.56 -10.05 4.10
C LEU A 76 3.58 -9.02 2.97
N ILE A 77 4.49 -8.06 3.02
CA ILE A 77 4.66 -7.02 1.99
C ILE A 77 5.94 -7.30 1.22
N THR A 78 5.84 -7.52 -0.09
CA THR A 78 6.97 -7.44 -1.01
C THR A 78 7.06 -5.99 -1.48
N TYR A 79 8.16 -5.31 -1.13
CA TYR A 79 8.35 -3.88 -1.37
C TYR A 79 9.42 -3.62 -2.43
N PHE A 80 9.06 -2.84 -3.44
CA PHE A 80 9.96 -2.34 -4.47
C PHE A 80 10.20 -0.85 -4.24
N HIS A 81 11.48 -0.47 -4.09
CA HIS A 81 11.84 0.92 -3.81
C HIS A 81 11.70 1.82 -5.05
N GLY A 82 11.54 3.12 -4.83
CA GLY A 82 11.57 4.15 -5.86
C GLY A 82 12.98 4.45 -6.39
N GLY A 83 13.12 5.60 -7.07
CA GLY A 83 14.41 6.05 -7.63
C GLY A 83 14.49 5.89 -9.15
N GLY A 84 13.37 5.99 -9.87
CA GLY A 84 13.33 6.02 -11.33
C GLY A 84 13.96 4.80 -12.01
N TRP A 85 13.98 3.64 -11.34
CA TRP A 85 14.64 2.40 -11.77
C TRP A 85 16.17 2.52 -11.94
N VAL A 86 16.76 3.69 -11.64
CA VAL A 86 18.17 4.03 -11.87
C VAL A 86 18.94 4.17 -10.58
N ILE A 87 18.35 4.83 -9.58
CA ILE A 87 18.98 5.12 -8.28
C ILE A 87 18.25 4.39 -7.13
N GLY A 88 18.83 4.45 -5.92
CA GLY A 88 18.30 3.79 -4.74
C GLY A 88 18.67 2.31 -4.64
N ASN A 89 18.58 1.79 -3.44
CA ASN A 89 18.79 0.39 -3.07
C ASN A 89 18.15 0.11 -1.71
N ILE A 90 18.16 -1.13 -1.23
CA ILE A 90 17.52 -1.51 0.04
C ILE A 90 18.20 -0.89 1.28
N ASP A 91 19.46 -0.45 1.18
CA ASP A 91 20.14 0.23 2.28
C ASP A 91 19.67 1.68 2.38
N ASP A 92 19.45 2.35 1.25
CA ASP A 92 18.91 3.71 1.17
C ASP A 92 17.45 3.78 1.69
N TYR A 93 16.70 2.70 1.52
CA TYR A 93 15.29 2.58 1.92
C TYR A 93 15.06 1.83 3.24
N ASP A 94 16.12 1.46 3.99
CA ASP A 94 15.99 0.70 5.24
C ASP A 94 15.04 1.38 6.25
N ALA A 95 15.16 2.69 6.42
CA ALA A 95 14.29 3.45 7.31
C ALA A 95 12.81 3.36 6.87
N VAL A 96 12.51 3.46 5.58
CA VAL A 96 11.17 3.32 5.01
C VAL A 96 10.61 1.94 5.31
N GLY A 97 11.38 0.89 5.02
CA GLY A 97 10.98 -0.49 5.26
C GLY A 97 10.69 -0.77 6.74
N ARG A 98 11.53 -0.25 7.66
CA ARG A 98 11.30 -0.38 9.11
C ARG A 98 10.04 0.33 9.57
N HIS A 99 9.79 1.55 9.09
CA HIS A 99 8.55 2.27 9.38
C HIS A 99 7.32 1.54 8.84
N LEU A 100 7.39 0.98 7.62
CA LEU A 100 6.33 0.16 7.06
C LEU A 100 6.09 -1.11 7.89
N ALA A 101 7.16 -1.81 8.30
CA ALA A 101 7.03 -3.02 9.11
C ALA A 101 6.27 -2.74 10.41
N GLU A 102 6.65 -1.71 11.17
CA GLU A 102 5.98 -1.35 12.43
C GLU A 102 4.57 -0.79 12.20
N THR A 103 4.42 0.19 11.29
CA THR A 103 3.13 0.89 11.12
C THR A 103 2.07 0.00 10.49
N CYS A 104 2.47 -0.86 9.55
CA CYS A 104 1.54 -1.78 8.88
C CYS A 104 1.45 -3.14 9.59
N GLU A 105 2.14 -3.37 10.70
CA GLU A 105 2.24 -4.67 11.37
C GLU A 105 2.52 -5.78 10.34
N ALA A 106 3.60 -5.59 9.56
CA ALA A 106 3.91 -6.42 8.39
C ALA A 106 5.32 -7.00 8.47
N VAL A 107 5.49 -8.24 7.99
CA VAL A 107 6.79 -8.65 7.48
C VAL A 107 6.99 -7.94 6.15
N VAL A 108 8.07 -7.17 6.00
CA VAL A 108 8.40 -6.46 4.76
C VAL A 108 9.63 -7.09 4.13
N VAL A 109 9.51 -7.57 2.90
CA VAL A 109 10.63 -8.06 2.10
C VAL A 109 10.96 -6.99 1.06
N MET A 110 12.05 -6.27 1.29
CA MET A 110 12.55 -5.25 0.37
C MET A 110 13.44 -5.91 -0.68
N VAL A 111 13.18 -5.63 -1.95
CA VAL A 111 13.87 -6.26 -3.08
C VAL A 111 14.84 -5.28 -3.72
N ASP A 112 16.13 -5.63 -3.77
CA ASP A 112 17.19 -4.86 -4.43
C ASP A 112 17.33 -5.27 -5.91
N TYR A 113 16.32 -4.95 -6.71
CA TYR A 113 16.27 -5.28 -8.13
C TYR A 113 17.42 -4.60 -8.91
N ARG A 114 17.90 -5.25 -9.98
CA ARG A 114 18.93 -4.68 -10.86
C ARG A 114 18.41 -3.46 -11.58
N LYS A 115 19.25 -2.43 -11.68
CA LYS A 115 18.87 -1.08 -12.11
C LYS A 115 19.40 -0.75 -13.51
N ALA A 116 18.68 0.14 -14.16
CA ALA A 116 19.13 0.79 -15.39
C ALA A 116 20.26 1.82 -15.06
N PRO A 117 21.13 2.16 -16.01
CA PRO A 117 21.13 1.71 -17.42
C PRO A 117 21.77 0.32 -17.66
N GLU A 118 22.46 -0.26 -16.67
CA GLU A 118 23.15 -1.54 -16.81
C GLU A 118 22.17 -2.68 -17.10
N HIS A 119 20.97 -2.58 -16.53
CA HIS A 119 19.89 -3.54 -16.65
C HIS A 119 18.57 -2.81 -16.96
N PRO A 120 18.36 -2.38 -18.22
CA PRO A 120 17.16 -1.65 -18.61
C PRO A 120 15.94 -2.56 -18.63
N PHE A 121 14.77 -1.96 -18.92
CA PHE A 121 13.51 -2.70 -19.14
C PHE A 121 13.72 -3.84 -20.17
N PRO A 122 13.22 -5.06 -19.88
CA PRO A 122 12.36 -5.42 -18.75
C PRO A 122 13.09 -6.05 -17.53
N THR A 123 14.42 -5.92 -17.40
CA THR A 123 15.19 -6.61 -16.35
C THR A 123 14.70 -6.29 -14.93
N PRO A 124 14.47 -5.02 -14.52
CA PRO A 124 13.95 -4.72 -13.18
C PRO A 124 12.60 -5.37 -12.88
N LEU A 125 11.70 -5.40 -13.87
CA LEU A 125 10.42 -6.10 -13.77
C LEU A 125 10.62 -7.61 -13.58
N ASN A 126 11.52 -8.23 -14.38
CA ASN A 126 11.78 -9.66 -14.28
C ASN A 126 12.35 -10.04 -12.91
N ASP A 127 13.25 -9.23 -12.37
CA ASP A 127 13.81 -9.44 -11.05
C ASP A 127 12.72 -9.35 -9.96
N CYS A 128 11.88 -8.32 -10.01
CA CYS A 128 10.79 -8.13 -9.06
C CYS A 128 9.76 -9.27 -9.12
N TYR A 129 9.46 -9.76 -10.33
CA TYR A 129 8.54 -10.87 -10.49
C TYR A 129 9.15 -12.19 -9.99
N SER A 130 10.42 -12.48 -10.33
CA SER A 130 11.14 -13.64 -9.81
C SER A 130 11.26 -13.60 -8.28
N ALA A 131 11.49 -12.41 -7.71
CA ALA A 131 11.51 -12.22 -6.26
C ALA A 131 10.15 -12.53 -5.64
N LEU A 132 9.04 -12.05 -6.23
CA LEU A 132 7.69 -12.36 -5.77
C LEU A 132 7.41 -13.87 -5.79
N GLU A 133 7.75 -14.55 -6.89
CA GLU A 133 7.60 -16.02 -7.00
C GLU A 133 8.42 -16.75 -5.94
N TRP A 134 9.66 -16.30 -5.72
CA TRP A 134 10.53 -16.91 -4.71
C TRP A 134 9.96 -16.69 -3.29
N ILE A 135 9.52 -15.48 -2.97
CA ILE A 135 8.92 -15.13 -1.67
C ILE A 135 7.67 -15.97 -1.43
N ASP A 136 6.80 -16.12 -2.43
CA ASP A 136 5.58 -16.92 -2.31
C ASP A 136 5.88 -18.41 -2.05
N LYS A 137 6.87 -18.97 -2.73
CA LYS A 137 7.33 -20.35 -2.52
C LYS A 137 8.05 -20.56 -1.19
N ASN A 138 8.61 -19.48 -0.59
CA ASN A 138 9.44 -19.53 0.61
C ASN A 138 8.85 -18.69 1.76
N ARG A 139 7.53 -18.59 1.87
CA ARG A 139 6.83 -17.77 2.90
C ARG A 139 7.30 -18.06 4.31
N ALA A 140 7.50 -19.34 4.67
CA ALA A 140 7.99 -19.73 5.98
C ALA A 140 9.41 -19.17 6.27
N THR A 141 10.28 -19.13 5.25
CA THR A 141 11.65 -18.60 5.39
C THR A 141 11.67 -17.11 5.71
N VAL A 142 10.74 -16.35 5.13
CA VAL A 142 10.62 -14.90 5.38
C VAL A 142 9.69 -14.57 6.55
N GLY A 143 9.12 -15.56 7.25
CA GLY A 143 8.21 -15.33 8.37
C GLY A 143 6.81 -14.87 7.95
N GLY A 144 6.44 -15.11 6.70
CA GLY A 144 5.16 -14.70 6.10
C GLY A 144 4.16 -15.85 5.91
N ASP A 145 4.36 -16.97 6.58
CA ASP A 145 3.51 -18.16 6.44
C ASP A 145 2.05 -17.85 6.81
N SER A 146 1.12 -18.22 5.93
CA SER A 146 -0.33 -17.96 6.09
C SER A 146 -0.74 -16.48 6.14
N LEU A 147 0.17 -15.53 5.90
CA LEU A 147 -0.16 -14.11 5.84
C LEU A 147 -0.68 -13.72 4.43
N PRO A 148 -1.63 -12.78 4.31
CA PRO A 148 -1.98 -12.22 3.01
C PRO A 148 -0.77 -11.53 2.38
N LEU A 149 -0.58 -11.73 1.06
CA LEU A 149 0.54 -11.22 0.29
C LEU A 149 0.17 -9.89 -0.35
N VAL A 150 0.95 -8.86 -0.05
CA VAL A 150 0.82 -7.52 -0.60
C VAL A 150 2.04 -7.19 -1.45
N VAL A 151 1.84 -6.67 -2.64
CA VAL A 151 2.92 -6.00 -3.40
C VAL A 151 2.81 -4.51 -3.17
N ALA A 152 3.93 -3.86 -2.88
CA ALA A 152 3.96 -2.43 -2.58
C ALA A 152 5.19 -1.76 -3.18
N GLY A 153 5.10 -0.46 -3.42
CA GLY A 153 6.24 0.34 -3.84
C GLY A 153 5.88 1.80 -4.03
N ASP A 154 6.90 2.62 -4.09
CA ASP A 154 6.80 4.06 -4.32
C ASP A 154 7.39 4.46 -5.67
N SER A 155 6.79 5.43 -6.37
CA SER A 155 7.31 5.97 -7.63
C SER A 155 7.56 4.87 -8.69
N ALA A 156 8.79 4.69 -9.15
CA ALA A 156 9.20 3.57 -10.00
C ALA A 156 8.93 2.21 -9.36
N GLY A 157 9.06 2.09 -8.03
CA GLY A 157 8.68 0.87 -7.30
C GLY A 157 7.18 0.64 -7.29
N GLY A 158 6.37 1.70 -7.25
CA GLY A 158 4.93 1.63 -7.44
C GLY A 158 4.54 1.16 -8.85
N ASN A 159 5.29 1.59 -9.87
CA ASN A 159 5.19 1.03 -11.21
C ASN A 159 5.47 -0.47 -11.22
N LEU A 160 6.63 -0.88 -10.65
CA LEU A 160 6.99 -2.30 -10.58
C LEU A 160 5.95 -3.13 -9.83
N ALA A 161 5.39 -2.63 -8.73
CA ALA A 161 4.37 -3.33 -7.96
C ALA A 161 3.11 -3.63 -8.81
N THR A 162 2.64 -2.64 -9.58
CA THR A 162 1.44 -2.84 -10.39
C THR A 162 1.70 -3.73 -11.62
N VAL A 163 2.85 -3.58 -12.30
CA VAL A 163 3.15 -4.44 -13.46
C VAL A 163 3.48 -5.87 -13.06
N VAL A 164 4.05 -6.08 -11.88
CA VAL A 164 4.22 -7.41 -11.26
C VAL A 164 2.86 -8.05 -10.96
N ALA A 165 1.90 -7.27 -10.43
CA ALA A 165 0.54 -7.76 -10.20
C ALA A 165 -0.19 -8.10 -11.51
N MET A 166 0.00 -7.31 -12.57
CA MET A 166 -0.53 -7.61 -13.90
C MET A 166 0.04 -8.92 -14.43
N ARG A 167 1.35 -9.09 -14.32
CA ARG A 167 2.04 -10.30 -14.79
C ARG A 167 1.64 -11.54 -14.01
N ALA A 168 1.54 -11.44 -12.67
CA ALA A 168 1.08 -12.54 -11.83
C ALA A 168 -0.32 -13.02 -12.21
N ARG A 169 -1.25 -12.09 -12.53
CA ARG A 169 -2.58 -12.41 -13.04
C ARG A 169 -2.52 -13.11 -14.41
N ASP A 170 -1.70 -12.60 -15.33
CA ASP A 170 -1.68 -13.04 -16.72
C ASP A 170 -0.96 -14.39 -16.91
N GLU A 171 -0.02 -14.73 -16.02
CA GLU A 171 0.76 -15.98 -16.03
C GLU A 171 0.27 -17.01 -15.00
N ASP A 172 -0.91 -16.82 -14.37
CA ASP A 172 -1.40 -17.65 -13.26
C ASP A 172 -0.33 -17.86 -12.16
N GLY A 173 0.40 -16.78 -11.87
CA GLY A 173 1.48 -16.73 -10.90
C GLY A 173 1.02 -16.63 -9.43
N PRO A 174 1.85 -16.09 -8.51
CA PRO A 174 1.51 -15.95 -7.11
C PRO A 174 0.21 -15.17 -6.89
N HIS A 175 -0.64 -15.67 -5.99
CA HIS A 175 -1.84 -14.92 -5.60
C HIS A 175 -1.45 -13.71 -4.76
N ILE A 176 -1.83 -12.54 -5.21
CA ILE A 176 -1.63 -11.26 -4.53
C ILE A 176 -2.96 -10.79 -3.96
N ASP A 177 -3.01 -10.56 -2.64
CA ASP A 177 -4.23 -10.14 -1.95
C ASP A 177 -4.50 -8.64 -2.07
N LEU A 178 -3.44 -7.81 -2.26
CA LEU A 178 -3.53 -6.36 -2.37
C LEU A 178 -2.31 -5.77 -3.08
N GLN A 179 -2.52 -4.66 -3.80
CA GLN A 179 -1.45 -3.78 -4.29
C GLN A 179 -1.50 -2.42 -3.60
N ALA A 180 -0.34 -1.96 -3.08
CA ALA A 180 -0.20 -0.69 -2.38
C ALA A 180 0.76 0.23 -3.15
N LEU A 181 0.20 1.21 -3.83
CA LEU A 181 0.89 2.01 -4.84
C LEU A 181 1.06 3.45 -4.34
N VAL A 182 2.29 3.86 -4.11
CA VAL A 182 2.60 5.19 -3.59
C VAL A 182 3.10 6.07 -4.74
N TYR A 183 2.33 7.08 -5.12
CA TYR A 183 2.55 7.99 -6.27
C TYR A 183 3.20 7.26 -7.48
N PRO A 184 2.58 6.19 -7.98
CA PRO A 184 3.22 5.30 -8.94
C PRO A 184 3.44 5.99 -10.28
N VAL A 185 4.57 5.68 -10.95
CA VAL A 185 4.74 5.97 -12.38
C VAL A 185 3.83 5.04 -13.18
N THR A 186 3.00 5.58 -14.06
CA THR A 186 2.03 4.77 -14.82
C THR A 186 2.03 5.04 -16.31
N ASP A 187 2.70 6.11 -16.77
CA ASP A 187 2.68 6.54 -18.17
C ASP A 187 4.04 7.05 -18.69
N GLY A 188 4.67 6.28 -19.56
CA GLY A 188 5.89 6.68 -20.27
C GLY A 188 5.68 7.68 -21.41
N ALA A 189 4.43 8.06 -21.71
CA ALA A 189 4.14 9.17 -22.61
C ALA A 189 4.51 10.52 -21.99
N MET A 190 4.68 10.58 -20.67
CA MET A 190 5.03 11.82 -19.94
C MET A 190 4.07 12.96 -20.30
N SER A 191 2.78 12.65 -20.27
CA SER A 191 1.71 13.55 -20.70
C SER A 191 0.80 13.92 -19.52
N GLY A 192 0.07 15.01 -19.67
CA GLY A 192 -0.79 15.52 -18.62
C GLY A 192 -0.41 16.94 -18.20
N SER A 193 -1.35 17.66 -17.58
CA SER A 193 -1.15 19.06 -17.19
C SER A 193 -0.10 19.22 -16.10
N SER A 194 0.02 18.21 -15.23
CA SER A 194 0.98 18.22 -14.11
C SER A 194 2.43 18.23 -14.55
N TRP A 195 2.76 17.70 -15.73
CA TRP A 195 4.12 17.67 -16.27
C TRP A 195 4.66 19.05 -16.66
N GLY A 196 3.78 19.98 -17.07
CA GLY A 196 4.15 21.35 -17.43
C GLY A 196 3.83 22.39 -16.35
N ASP A 197 3.42 21.96 -15.16
CA ASP A 197 3.06 22.84 -14.05
C ASP A 197 4.29 23.14 -13.20
N ASP A 198 4.76 24.40 -13.23
CA ASP A 198 5.94 24.85 -12.48
C ASP A 198 5.80 24.62 -10.97
N ASP A 199 4.59 24.68 -10.43
CA ASP A 199 4.33 24.43 -9.01
C ASP A 199 4.57 22.97 -8.61
N LYS A 200 4.65 22.04 -9.56
CA LYS A 200 4.90 20.62 -9.36
C LYS A 200 6.33 20.18 -9.62
N GLN A 201 7.17 21.05 -10.19
CA GLN A 201 8.59 20.81 -10.46
C GLN A 201 9.44 20.99 -9.19
N LEU A 202 9.20 20.13 -8.18
CA LEU A 202 9.85 20.25 -6.88
C LEU A 202 10.98 19.22 -6.72
N PHE A 203 10.73 18.17 -5.96
CA PHE A 203 11.71 17.10 -5.72
C PHE A 203 11.90 16.20 -6.96
N LEU A 204 10.81 15.89 -7.65
CA LEU A 204 10.83 15.24 -8.96
C LEU A 204 10.44 16.26 -10.02
N THR A 205 11.37 16.53 -10.96
CA THR A 205 11.13 17.39 -12.10
C THR A 205 10.86 16.59 -13.36
N SER A 206 10.25 17.23 -14.37
CA SER A 206 10.04 16.64 -15.69
C SER A 206 11.35 16.22 -16.36
N ASP A 207 12.41 17.02 -16.19
CA ASP A 207 13.75 16.72 -16.73
C ASP A 207 14.35 15.48 -16.05
N LEU A 208 14.25 15.40 -14.71
CA LEU A 208 14.74 14.23 -13.96
C LEU A 208 13.98 12.95 -14.34
N MET A 209 12.67 13.04 -14.48
CA MET A 209 11.88 11.86 -14.87
C MET A 209 12.15 11.46 -16.34
N ALA A 210 12.32 12.43 -17.24
CA ALA A 210 12.73 12.14 -18.63
C ALA A 210 14.11 11.48 -18.69
N HIS A 211 15.05 11.91 -17.83
CA HIS A 211 16.37 11.30 -17.67
C HIS A 211 16.25 9.83 -17.20
N PHE A 212 15.42 9.54 -16.20
CA PHE A 212 15.18 8.17 -15.74
C PHE A 212 14.59 7.30 -16.85
N TRP A 213 13.57 7.76 -17.56
CA TRP A 213 12.99 7.05 -18.69
C TRP A 213 14.00 6.77 -19.81
N ALA A 214 14.93 7.72 -20.07
CA ALA A 214 15.95 7.53 -21.09
C ALA A 214 16.92 6.38 -20.76
N HIS A 215 17.15 6.12 -19.47
CA HIS A 215 17.97 5.00 -19.02
C HIS A 215 17.16 3.69 -18.90
N TYR A 216 15.88 3.78 -18.50
CA TYR A 216 15.06 2.61 -18.20
C TYR A 216 14.56 1.89 -19.45
N ALA A 217 13.99 2.63 -20.40
CA ALA A 217 13.37 2.04 -21.59
C ALA A 217 13.63 2.87 -22.84
N ASP A 218 13.90 2.19 -23.95
CA ASP A 218 13.95 2.85 -25.25
C ASP A 218 12.57 3.45 -25.60
N PRO A 219 12.53 4.47 -26.50
CA PRO A 219 11.28 5.16 -26.82
C PRO A 219 10.16 4.25 -27.35
N ALA A 220 10.50 3.13 -28.02
CA ALA A 220 9.50 2.21 -28.57
C ALA A 220 8.86 1.35 -27.47
N SER A 221 9.61 1.06 -26.40
CA SER A 221 9.18 0.23 -25.28
C SER A 221 8.48 1.02 -24.16
N ARG A 222 8.59 2.36 -24.15
CA ARG A 222 8.02 3.18 -23.06
C ARG A 222 6.51 3.03 -22.88
N LEU A 223 5.78 2.80 -23.97
CA LEU A 223 4.33 2.60 -23.96
C LEU A 223 3.90 1.13 -23.87
N ASP A 224 4.86 0.21 -23.71
CA ASP A 224 4.53 -1.17 -23.38
C ASP A 224 3.73 -1.20 -22.06
N PRO A 225 2.59 -1.91 -22.00
CA PRO A 225 1.80 -2.01 -20.75
C PRO A 225 2.59 -2.50 -19.53
N MET A 226 3.68 -3.25 -19.74
CA MET A 226 4.56 -3.71 -18.66
C MET A 226 5.60 -2.66 -18.23
N ALA A 227 5.74 -1.55 -18.96
CA ALA A 227 6.47 -0.36 -18.53
C ALA A 227 5.49 0.76 -18.12
N SER A 228 4.38 0.89 -18.82
CA SER A 228 3.36 1.93 -18.66
C SER A 228 1.97 1.32 -18.45
N PRO A 229 1.60 0.94 -17.24
CA PRO A 229 0.36 0.21 -16.95
C PRO A 229 -0.90 1.01 -17.30
N LEU A 230 -0.81 2.32 -17.42
CA LEU A 230 -1.92 3.14 -17.92
C LEU A 230 -2.32 2.77 -19.36
N HIS A 231 -1.42 2.19 -20.17
CA HIS A 231 -1.69 1.70 -21.53
C HIS A 231 -2.17 0.25 -21.59
N ALA A 232 -2.30 -0.45 -20.47
CA ALA A 232 -2.81 -1.82 -20.45
C ALA A 232 -4.23 -1.89 -21.06
N LYS A 233 -4.49 -2.91 -21.89
CA LYS A 233 -5.81 -3.10 -22.51
C LYS A 233 -6.89 -3.44 -21.49
N SER A 234 -6.52 -4.11 -20.40
CA SER A 234 -7.43 -4.52 -19.33
C SER A 234 -6.71 -4.56 -17.99
N LEU A 235 -7.37 -4.05 -16.96
CA LEU A 235 -6.96 -4.17 -15.56
C LEU A 235 -7.95 -5.04 -14.76
N HIS A 236 -8.85 -5.78 -15.43
CA HIS A 236 -9.77 -6.70 -14.75
C HIS A 236 -9.00 -7.76 -13.97
N ASN A 237 -9.61 -8.21 -12.86
CA ASN A 237 -9.09 -9.27 -11.99
C ASN A 237 -7.73 -8.96 -11.34
N LEU A 238 -7.28 -7.70 -11.35
CA LEU A 238 -6.18 -7.29 -10.49
C LEU A 238 -6.62 -7.29 -9.02
N PRO A 239 -5.69 -7.51 -8.09
CA PRO A 239 -5.99 -7.43 -6.66
C PRO A 239 -6.51 -6.03 -6.31
N PRO A 240 -7.30 -5.89 -5.22
CA PRO A 240 -7.65 -4.59 -4.68
C PRO A 240 -6.45 -3.66 -4.57
N ALA A 241 -6.65 -2.35 -4.72
CA ALA A 241 -5.58 -1.39 -4.73
C ALA A 241 -5.76 -0.30 -3.65
N VAL A 242 -4.68 0.03 -2.96
CA VAL A 242 -4.58 1.24 -2.16
C VAL A 242 -3.60 2.16 -2.86
N VAL A 243 -4.06 3.29 -3.37
CA VAL A 243 -3.27 4.22 -4.16
C VAL A 243 -3.14 5.55 -3.43
N LEU A 244 -1.92 6.04 -3.32
CA LEU A 244 -1.59 7.32 -2.72
C LEU A 244 -0.97 8.21 -3.80
N THR A 245 -1.41 9.46 -3.92
CA THR A 245 -0.80 10.49 -4.76
C THR A 245 -0.41 11.71 -3.93
N ALA A 246 0.46 12.57 -4.44
CA ALA A 246 0.83 13.83 -3.81
C ALA A 246 0.33 15.01 -4.65
N GLU A 247 -0.06 16.11 -4.00
CA GLU A 247 -0.64 17.27 -4.70
C GLU A 247 0.37 17.96 -5.60
N PHE A 248 1.59 18.15 -5.11
CA PHE A 248 2.69 18.83 -5.81
C PHE A 248 3.64 17.79 -6.43
N ASP A 249 3.12 17.04 -7.40
CA ASP A 249 3.84 15.95 -8.07
C ASP A 249 3.51 15.97 -9.57
N ILE A 250 4.51 15.88 -10.42
CA ILE A 250 4.32 15.78 -11.86
C ILE A 250 3.56 14.51 -12.28
N LEU A 251 3.57 13.46 -11.44
CA LEU A 251 2.90 12.18 -11.68
C LEU A 251 1.44 12.15 -11.18
N VAL A 252 0.93 13.25 -10.61
CA VAL A 252 -0.41 13.24 -9.99
C VAL A 252 -1.52 12.94 -10.99
N ASP A 253 -1.46 13.50 -12.18
CA ASP A 253 -2.50 13.31 -13.20
C ASP A 253 -2.54 11.86 -13.70
N GLU A 254 -1.38 11.26 -14.01
CA GLU A 254 -1.30 9.87 -14.46
C GLU A 254 -1.67 8.87 -13.35
N GLY A 255 -1.30 9.16 -12.10
CA GLY A 255 -1.69 8.37 -10.94
C GLY A 255 -3.21 8.38 -10.73
N GLN A 256 -3.86 9.54 -10.87
CA GLN A 256 -5.32 9.66 -10.80
C GLN A 256 -6.01 8.95 -11.98
N ALA A 257 -5.49 9.12 -13.19
CA ALA A 257 -6.01 8.43 -14.38
C ALA A 257 -5.92 6.90 -14.22
N TYR A 258 -4.83 6.41 -13.61
CA TYR A 258 -4.68 4.99 -13.32
C TYR A 258 -5.70 4.48 -12.28
N VAL A 259 -5.99 5.26 -11.23
CA VAL A 259 -7.05 4.97 -10.26
C VAL A 259 -8.40 4.82 -10.95
N GLU A 260 -8.76 5.77 -11.84
CA GLU A 260 -10.03 5.71 -12.56
C GLU A 260 -10.08 4.50 -13.51
N LYS A 261 -8.98 4.15 -14.14
CA LYS A 261 -8.90 2.97 -14.99
C LYS A 261 -9.05 1.65 -14.21
N LEU A 262 -8.44 1.55 -13.02
CA LEU A 262 -8.64 0.42 -12.11
C LEU A 262 -10.12 0.27 -11.72
N ARG A 263 -10.76 1.38 -11.30
CA ARG A 263 -12.20 1.40 -10.95
C ARG A 263 -13.09 1.00 -12.11
N ALA A 264 -12.85 1.55 -13.31
CA ALA A 264 -13.56 1.20 -14.52
C ALA A 264 -13.40 -0.28 -14.90
N SER A 265 -12.30 -0.90 -14.49
CA SER A 265 -12.03 -2.33 -14.65
C SER A 265 -12.61 -3.20 -13.52
N GLY A 266 -13.41 -2.64 -12.60
CA GLY A 266 -14.04 -3.38 -11.51
C GLY A 266 -13.11 -3.71 -10.33
N VAL A 267 -11.92 -3.12 -10.28
CA VAL A 267 -11.00 -3.28 -9.15
C VAL A 267 -11.45 -2.40 -7.98
N SER A 268 -11.47 -2.95 -6.77
CA SER A 268 -11.74 -2.17 -5.55
C SER A 268 -10.55 -1.27 -5.24
N VAL A 269 -10.76 0.07 -5.20
CA VAL A 269 -9.67 1.04 -5.03
C VAL A 269 -9.97 2.04 -3.92
N SER A 270 -9.10 2.06 -2.90
CA SER A 270 -8.95 3.18 -1.98
C SER A 270 -7.91 4.16 -2.53
N HIS A 271 -8.29 5.43 -2.70
CA HIS A 271 -7.37 6.46 -3.20
C HIS A 271 -7.38 7.68 -2.30
N LYS A 272 -6.19 8.24 -2.06
CA LYS A 272 -6.02 9.52 -1.36
C LYS A 272 -4.93 10.36 -1.99
N ASN A 273 -5.28 11.58 -2.37
CA ASN A 273 -4.31 12.60 -2.72
C ASN A 273 -3.86 13.33 -1.43
N PHE A 274 -2.58 13.28 -1.12
CA PHE A 274 -2.01 13.96 0.04
C PHE A 274 -1.75 15.42 -0.31
N LEU A 275 -2.63 16.29 0.23
CA LEU A 275 -2.53 17.73 0.02
C LEU A 275 -1.28 18.29 0.71
N GLN A 276 -0.72 19.37 0.14
CA GLN A 276 0.47 20.06 0.63
C GLN A 276 1.76 19.22 0.63
N GLN A 277 1.74 18.07 -0.06
CA GLN A 277 2.89 17.18 -0.19
C GLN A 277 3.42 17.15 -1.62
N MET A 278 4.73 16.90 -1.73
CA MET A 278 5.44 16.73 -2.99
C MET A 278 5.75 15.27 -3.28
N HIS A 279 6.22 14.95 -4.49
CA HIS A 279 6.79 13.64 -4.79
C HIS A 279 7.90 13.26 -3.79
N GLY A 280 8.03 11.99 -3.45
CA GLY A 280 9.08 11.50 -2.56
C GLY A 280 8.80 11.68 -1.07
N PHE A 281 7.77 12.44 -0.65
CA PHE A 281 7.52 12.70 0.78
C PHE A 281 7.36 11.43 1.61
N PHE A 282 6.76 10.38 1.06
CA PHE A 282 6.54 9.09 1.74
C PHE A 282 7.84 8.40 2.12
N ALA A 283 8.87 8.54 1.28
CA ALA A 283 10.18 7.94 1.51
C ALA A 283 11.03 8.69 2.56
N MET A 284 10.49 9.74 3.19
CA MET A 284 11.19 10.59 4.16
C MET A 284 10.53 10.60 5.56
N PRO A 285 10.26 9.42 6.18
CA PRO A 285 9.48 9.34 7.43
C PRO A 285 10.13 10.03 8.61
N ALA A 286 11.45 10.17 8.62
CA ALA A 286 12.20 10.85 9.67
C ALA A 286 12.18 12.39 9.53
N ALA A 287 11.99 12.91 8.32
CA ALA A 287 12.01 14.34 8.03
C ALA A 287 10.60 14.94 7.92
N LEU A 288 9.66 14.20 7.37
CA LEU A 288 8.32 14.69 7.04
C LEU A 288 7.23 13.96 7.83
N PRO A 289 6.57 14.65 8.79
CA PRO A 289 5.48 14.05 9.57
C PRO A 289 4.32 13.52 8.70
N ALA A 290 4.16 14.06 7.50
CA ALA A 290 3.18 13.60 6.51
C ALA A 290 3.43 12.16 6.07
N ALA A 291 4.68 11.71 6.02
CA ALA A 291 5.02 10.33 5.67
C ALA A 291 4.44 9.33 6.69
N GLY A 292 4.58 9.61 8.00
CA GLY A 292 3.96 8.78 9.04
C GLY A 292 2.43 8.73 8.95
N LYS A 293 1.79 9.87 8.61
CA LYS A 293 0.32 9.91 8.38
C LYS A 293 -0.07 9.11 7.14
N ALA A 294 0.76 9.13 6.09
CA ALA A 294 0.52 8.36 4.87
C ALA A 294 0.65 6.86 5.12
N MET A 295 1.68 6.43 5.86
CA MET A 295 1.87 5.03 6.25
C MET A 295 0.73 4.53 7.14
N ALA A 296 0.27 5.34 8.11
CA ALA A 296 -0.87 5.00 8.97
C ALA A 296 -2.18 4.86 8.16
N TRP A 297 -2.41 5.76 7.19
CA TRP A 297 -3.56 5.65 6.29
C TRP A 297 -3.45 4.40 5.42
N LEU A 298 -2.26 4.11 4.88
CA LEU A 298 -2.01 2.91 4.10
C LEU A 298 -2.31 1.64 4.89
N ALA A 299 -1.85 1.56 6.14
CA ALA A 299 -2.12 0.45 7.06
C ALA A 299 -3.62 0.26 7.30
N GLN A 300 -4.36 1.35 7.54
CA GLN A 300 -5.81 1.32 7.74
C GLN A 300 -6.56 0.82 6.51
N GLU A 301 -6.19 1.28 5.31
CA GLU A 301 -6.85 0.82 4.09
C GLU A 301 -6.46 -0.62 3.73
N MET A 302 -5.22 -1.05 4.03
CA MET A 302 -4.85 -2.47 3.94
C MET A 302 -5.73 -3.32 4.86
N ASP A 303 -5.95 -2.92 6.12
CA ASP A 303 -6.84 -3.64 7.04
C ASP A 303 -8.26 -3.74 6.46
N ARG A 304 -8.78 -2.67 5.87
CA ARG A 304 -10.10 -2.66 5.26
C ARG A 304 -10.25 -3.67 4.12
N HIS A 305 -9.22 -3.79 3.26
CA HIS A 305 -9.27 -4.70 2.11
C HIS A 305 -8.94 -6.15 2.47
N LEU A 306 -8.03 -6.37 3.42
CA LEU A 306 -7.53 -7.70 3.79
C LEU A 306 -8.36 -8.37 4.90
N THR A 307 -9.12 -7.59 5.67
CA THR A 307 -10.05 -8.19 6.64
C THR A 307 -11.25 -8.76 5.87
N PRO A 308 -11.53 -10.06 5.99
CA PRO A 308 -12.71 -10.63 5.37
C PRO A 308 -13.94 -9.88 5.86
N THR A 309 -14.62 -9.20 4.95
CA THR A 309 -15.96 -8.69 5.25
C THR A 309 -16.84 -9.93 5.41
N GLU A 310 -17.13 -10.33 6.65
CA GLU A 310 -18.17 -11.31 6.90
C GLU A 310 -19.49 -10.75 6.34
N ARG A 311 -19.82 -11.13 5.11
CA ARG A 311 -21.14 -10.84 4.58
C ARG A 311 -22.16 -11.54 5.46
N LYS A 312 -23.04 -10.77 6.06
CA LYS A 312 -24.23 -11.28 6.75
C LYS A 312 -25.43 -11.04 5.84
N ASP A 313 -26.28 -12.05 5.75
CA ASP A 313 -27.52 -11.92 4.97
C ASP A 313 -28.45 -10.89 5.60
N VAL A 314 -28.40 -10.77 6.93
CA VAL A 314 -29.26 -9.86 7.70
C VAL A 314 -28.48 -9.19 8.83
N VAL A 315 -28.72 -7.90 9.00
CA VAL A 315 -28.29 -7.10 10.16
C VAL A 315 -29.51 -6.74 10.99
N VAL A 316 -29.49 -7.09 12.26
CA VAL A 316 -30.53 -6.72 13.25
C VAL A 316 -29.96 -5.65 14.19
N VAL A 317 -30.69 -4.56 14.38
CA VAL A 317 -30.30 -3.48 15.30
C VAL A 317 -31.12 -3.57 16.56
N GLY A 318 -30.43 -3.76 17.69
CA GLY A 318 -31.00 -3.97 19.02
C GLY A 318 -31.15 -5.44 19.40
N ALA A 319 -30.62 -5.81 20.57
CA ALA A 319 -30.70 -7.15 21.15
C ALA A 319 -31.74 -7.24 22.28
N GLY A 320 -32.83 -6.51 22.13
CA GLY A 320 -34.01 -6.68 22.97
C GLY A 320 -34.84 -7.89 22.55
N PHE A 321 -36.03 -8.06 23.13
CA PHE A 321 -36.91 -9.20 22.91
C PHE A 321 -37.16 -9.47 21.41
N SER A 322 -37.52 -8.43 20.65
CA SER A 322 -37.78 -8.55 19.21
C SER A 322 -36.54 -8.89 18.41
N GLY A 323 -35.40 -8.29 18.73
CA GLY A 323 -34.13 -8.55 18.01
C GLY A 323 -33.62 -9.97 18.25
N MET A 324 -33.74 -10.48 19.45
CA MET A 324 -33.38 -11.87 19.77
C MET A 324 -34.31 -12.87 19.10
N TYR A 325 -35.62 -12.59 19.02
CA TYR A 325 -36.56 -13.42 18.29
C TYR A 325 -36.28 -13.43 16.78
N GLN A 326 -35.97 -12.26 16.19
CA GLN A 326 -35.57 -12.18 14.78
C GLN A 326 -34.29 -12.96 14.53
N LEU A 327 -33.26 -12.86 15.39
CA LEU A 327 -32.02 -13.60 15.27
C LEU A 327 -32.31 -15.12 15.21
N HIS A 328 -33.15 -15.62 16.14
CA HIS A 328 -33.55 -17.02 16.17
C HIS A 328 -34.27 -17.43 14.87
N LYS A 329 -35.30 -16.72 14.47
CA LYS A 329 -36.11 -17.06 13.27
C LYS A 329 -35.34 -16.98 11.97
N LEU A 330 -34.46 -15.99 11.81
CA LEU A 330 -33.63 -15.87 10.61
C LEU A 330 -32.57 -16.95 10.52
N ARG A 331 -32.02 -17.38 11.66
CA ARG A 331 -31.08 -18.53 11.72
C ARG A 331 -31.78 -19.85 11.40
N GLU A 332 -33.01 -20.07 11.83
CA GLU A 332 -33.82 -21.26 11.44
C GLU A 332 -34.00 -21.32 9.91
N GLN A 333 -34.01 -20.17 9.22
CA GLN A 333 -34.09 -20.10 7.76
C GLN A 333 -32.70 -20.29 7.07
N GLY A 334 -31.66 -20.57 7.83
CA GLY A 334 -30.30 -20.77 7.31
C GLY A 334 -29.55 -19.46 6.97
N LEU A 335 -30.08 -18.30 7.38
CA LEU A 335 -29.46 -17.00 7.10
C LEU A 335 -28.35 -16.70 8.11
N SER A 336 -27.27 -16.10 7.63
CA SER A 336 -26.21 -15.55 8.48
C SER A 336 -26.65 -14.18 9.02
N VAL A 337 -26.72 -14.05 10.35
CA VAL A 337 -27.28 -12.85 11.00
C VAL A 337 -26.28 -12.24 11.97
N GLN A 338 -26.11 -10.92 11.88
CA GLN A 338 -25.35 -10.12 12.86
C GLN A 338 -26.30 -9.19 13.62
N VAL A 339 -26.22 -9.23 14.96
CA VAL A 339 -26.96 -8.31 15.81
C VAL A 339 -26.02 -7.25 16.36
N PHE A 340 -26.42 -5.99 16.28
CA PHE A 340 -25.73 -4.86 16.90
C PHE A 340 -26.56 -4.33 18.07
N GLU A 341 -25.97 -4.28 19.27
CA GLU A 341 -26.59 -3.77 20.49
C GLU A 341 -25.75 -2.60 21.03
N ARG A 342 -26.40 -1.55 21.48
CA ARG A 342 -25.73 -0.39 22.10
C ARG A 342 -25.26 -0.68 23.51
N GLY A 343 -25.97 -1.54 24.23
CA GLY A 343 -25.58 -2.00 25.58
C GLY A 343 -24.43 -3.01 25.52
N SER A 344 -23.79 -3.24 26.63
CA SER A 344 -22.72 -4.25 26.75
C SER A 344 -23.25 -5.69 26.81
N ASP A 345 -24.58 -5.86 26.83
CA ASP A 345 -25.23 -7.18 26.88
C ASP A 345 -26.65 -7.09 26.27
N VAL A 346 -27.25 -8.26 26.04
CA VAL A 346 -28.62 -8.40 25.54
C VAL A 346 -29.65 -8.02 26.58
N GLY A 347 -30.91 -7.79 26.17
CA GLY A 347 -32.03 -7.57 27.09
C GLY A 347 -32.87 -6.32 26.80
N GLY A 348 -32.41 -5.43 25.93
CA GLY A 348 -33.18 -4.23 25.53
C GLY A 348 -33.64 -3.42 26.73
N THR A 349 -34.97 -3.24 26.88
CA THR A 349 -35.58 -2.52 28.00
C THR A 349 -35.12 -3.06 29.36
N TRP A 350 -34.96 -4.34 29.52
CA TRP A 350 -34.55 -4.98 30.77
C TRP A 350 -33.05 -4.89 31.04
N TYR A 351 -32.25 -4.72 30.06
CA TYR A 351 -30.86 -4.35 30.27
C TYR A 351 -30.70 -3.00 30.93
N TRP A 352 -31.56 -2.02 30.59
CA TRP A 352 -31.48 -0.65 31.11
C TRP A 352 -32.28 -0.48 32.40
N ASN A 353 -33.37 -1.24 32.62
CA ASN A 353 -34.27 -1.10 33.78
C ASN A 353 -34.01 -2.20 34.83
N ARG A 354 -32.82 -2.20 35.42
CA ARG A 354 -32.38 -3.16 36.45
C ARG A 354 -32.60 -2.69 37.89
N TYR A 355 -33.58 -1.83 38.14
CA TYR A 355 -33.87 -1.31 39.43
C TYR A 355 -34.92 -2.19 40.18
N PRO A 356 -34.90 -2.25 41.54
CA PRO A 356 -35.90 -2.99 42.30
C PRO A 356 -37.31 -2.45 42.03
N GLY A 357 -38.24 -3.36 41.73
CA GLY A 357 -39.64 -2.98 41.46
C GLY A 357 -39.92 -2.64 39.99
N ALA A 358 -38.97 -2.80 39.08
CA ALA A 358 -39.25 -2.73 37.65
C ALA A 358 -40.31 -3.78 37.26
N ARG A 359 -41.37 -3.35 36.56
CA ARG A 359 -42.52 -4.21 36.21
C ARG A 359 -42.91 -4.04 34.74
N VAL A 360 -43.57 -5.05 34.23
CA VAL A 360 -44.29 -5.05 32.97
C VAL A 360 -45.77 -5.22 33.26
N ASP A 361 -46.64 -4.72 32.40
CA ASP A 361 -48.10 -4.73 32.53
C ASP A 361 -48.75 -6.04 31.99
N ILE A 362 -47.94 -7.02 31.63
CA ILE A 362 -48.35 -8.33 31.13
C ILE A 362 -47.86 -9.40 32.10
N GLU A 363 -48.64 -10.50 32.27
CA GLU A 363 -48.25 -11.65 33.11
C GLU A 363 -46.96 -12.29 32.57
N SER A 364 -46.06 -12.68 33.48
CA SER A 364 -44.76 -13.27 33.16
C SER A 364 -44.84 -14.47 32.21
N MET A 365 -45.86 -15.31 32.36
CA MET A 365 -46.08 -16.48 31.48
C MET A 365 -46.41 -16.11 30.02
N ALA A 366 -46.98 -14.92 29.79
CA ALA A 366 -47.24 -14.42 28.45
C ALA A 366 -46.06 -13.59 27.88
N TYR A 367 -45.10 -13.25 28.72
CA TYR A 367 -43.90 -12.46 28.34
C TYR A 367 -42.67 -13.36 28.17
N SER A 368 -42.77 -14.29 27.27
CA SER A 368 -41.73 -15.31 26.97
C SER A 368 -41.63 -15.59 25.48
N PHE A 369 -40.56 -16.28 25.08
CA PHE A 369 -40.42 -16.74 23.71
C PHE A 369 -41.19 -18.04 23.50
N SER A 370 -42.00 -18.13 22.45
CA SER A 370 -42.84 -19.32 22.15
C SER A 370 -42.06 -20.48 21.53
N PHE A 371 -40.76 -20.37 21.32
CA PHE A 371 -39.94 -21.39 20.69
C PHE A 371 -39.12 -22.23 21.69
N SER A 372 -39.21 -21.97 22.98
CA SER A 372 -38.56 -22.75 24.02
C SER A 372 -39.36 -22.71 25.30
N ASP A 373 -39.58 -23.87 25.91
CA ASP A 373 -40.22 -24.01 27.21
C ASP A 373 -39.29 -23.65 28.38
N ASP A 374 -37.98 -23.45 28.09
CA ASP A 374 -36.94 -23.14 29.09
C ASP A 374 -36.63 -21.66 29.19
N LEU A 375 -37.29 -20.77 28.39
CA LEU A 375 -36.99 -19.33 28.29
C LEU A 375 -38.15 -18.45 28.72
#